data_99c0b9b41206a4ea2e39af0064c2afef
#
_entry.id   99c0b9b41206a4ea2e39af0064c2afef
#
_cell.length_a   1.000
_cell.length_b   1.000
_cell.length_c   1.000
_cell.angle_alpha   90.00
_cell.angle_beta   90.00
_cell.angle_gamma   90.00
#
_symmetry.space_group_name_H-M   'P 1'
#
loop_
_entity.id
_entity.type
_entity.pdbx_description
1 polymer ?
#
loop_
_entity_poly.entity_id
_entity_poly.type
_entity_poly.pdbx_seq_one_letter_code
_entity_poly.pdbx_strand_id
1 'polypeptide(L)'
;MKILEITGGNTLSGTIRISGAKNSSVALIPAAILSDEEVTICNVPEISDTDTLCEILDYLNVENKRASESIVINPNNLENKEIGENYSKKLRASYYFMGALLGKYKKAVMYFPGGCSIGARPIDLHLKGFEALGAKVTNEKNKYIVEAEELKGA
;
A
#
# COMPACT_ATOMS: atom_id res chain seq x y z
N MET A 1 -16.85 -21.86 -1.75
CA MET A 1 -15.64 -21.98 -0.93
C MET A 1 -14.59 -22.66 -1.77
N LYS A 2 -13.37 -22.12 -1.89
CA LYS A 2 -12.24 -22.77 -2.57
C LYS A 2 -11.49 -23.61 -1.55
N ILE A 3 -11.22 -24.86 -1.87
CA ILE A 3 -10.49 -25.80 -1.02
C ILE A 3 -9.21 -26.18 -1.75
N LEU A 4 -8.09 -26.23 -1.01
CA LEU A 4 -6.83 -26.77 -1.51
C LEU A 4 -6.67 -28.16 -0.88
N GLU A 5 -6.62 -29.20 -1.73
CA GLU A 5 -6.33 -30.56 -1.32
C GLU A 5 -4.91 -30.94 -1.75
N ILE A 6 -4.11 -31.43 -0.78
CA ILE A 6 -2.72 -31.76 -1.02
C ILE A 6 -2.50 -33.24 -0.66
N THR A 7 -2.09 -34.03 -1.63
CA THR A 7 -1.64 -35.41 -1.43
C THR A 7 -0.12 -35.45 -1.46
N GLY A 8 0.50 -35.74 -0.32
CA GLY A 8 1.95 -35.82 -0.17
C GLY A 8 2.51 -37.18 -0.61
N GLY A 9 3.80 -37.40 -0.37
CA GLY A 9 4.49 -38.68 -0.59
C GLY A 9 5.18 -38.80 -1.95
N ASN A 10 5.08 -37.82 -2.84
CA ASN A 10 5.75 -37.81 -4.12
C ASN A 10 7.08 -37.05 -4.06
N THR A 11 8.11 -37.58 -4.73
CA THR A 11 9.36 -36.85 -4.95
C THR A 11 9.12 -35.78 -6.01
N LEU A 12 9.38 -34.51 -5.64
CA LEU A 12 9.25 -33.40 -6.56
C LEU A 12 10.54 -33.17 -7.31
N SER A 13 10.47 -33.04 -8.64
CA SER A 13 11.60 -32.70 -9.51
C SER A 13 11.10 -31.80 -10.65
N GLY A 14 11.82 -30.74 -10.94
CA GLY A 14 11.47 -29.80 -12.00
C GLY A 14 11.92 -28.38 -11.70
N THR A 15 11.57 -27.48 -12.61
CA THR A 15 11.84 -26.02 -12.49
C THR A 15 10.52 -25.28 -12.43
N ILE A 16 10.37 -24.38 -11.47
CA ILE A 16 9.23 -23.47 -11.36
C ILE A 16 9.71 -22.02 -11.41
N ARG A 17 8.94 -21.18 -12.10
CA ARG A 17 9.15 -19.74 -12.08
C ARG A 17 8.53 -19.17 -10.81
N ILE A 18 9.32 -18.45 -10.03
CA ILE A 18 8.84 -17.74 -8.84
C ILE A 18 8.15 -16.45 -9.28
N SER A 19 6.93 -16.21 -8.81
CA SER A 19 6.23 -14.94 -8.99
C SER A 19 6.87 -13.82 -8.17
N GLY A 20 6.53 -12.57 -8.49
CA GLY A 20 6.98 -11.40 -7.74
C GLY A 20 6.58 -11.44 -6.27
N ALA A 21 7.33 -10.74 -5.43
CA ALA A 21 7.11 -10.72 -4.00
C ALA A 21 5.95 -9.81 -3.62
N LYS A 22 4.96 -10.35 -2.89
CA LYS A 22 3.85 -9.59 -2.33
C LYS A 22 4.33 -8.34 -1.57
N ASN A 23 5.27 -8.50 -0.64
CA ASN A 23 5.70 -7.41 0.23
C ASN A 23 6.40 -6.27 -0.52
N SER A 24 7.10 -6.58 -1.60
CA SER A 24 7.66 -5.55 -2.49
C SER A 24 6.55 -4.79 -3.21
N SER A 25 5.57 -5.49 -3.77
CA SER A 25 4.46 -4.88 -4.50
C SER A 25 3.63 -3.95 -3.63
N VAL A 26 3.32 -4.34 -2.38
CA VAL A 26 2.52 -3.51 -1.47
C VAL A 26 3.25 -2.24 -0.99
N ALA A 27 4.56 -2.18 -1.12
CA ALA A 27 5.35 -0.97 -0.86
C ALA A 27 5.54 -0.12 -2.12
N LEU A 28 5.86 -0.76 -3.27
CA LEU A 28 6.18 -0.06 -4.52
C LEU A 28 4.95 0.57 -5.17
N ILE A 29 3.78 -0.07 -5.11
CA ILE A 29 2.55 0.47 -5.70
C ILE A 29 2.16 1.81 -5.07
N PRO A 30 2.07 1.96 -3.74
CA PRO A 30 1.87 3.28 -3.14
C PRO A 30 3.02 4.27 -3.40
N ALA A 31 4.26 3.80 -3.46
CA ALA A 31 5.41 4.67 -3.72
C ALA A 31 5.39 5.27 -5.14
N ALA A 32 4.76 4.61 -6.11
CA ALA A 32 4.65 5.11 -7.48
C ALA A 32 3.94 6.47 -7.57
N ILE A 33 3.04 6.81 -6.62
CA ILE A 33 2.38 8.12 -6.62
C ILE A 33 3.30 9.30 -6.28
N LEU A 34 4.51 9.03 -5.80
CA LEU A 34 5.51 10.07 -5.55
C LEU A 34 6.14 10.61 -6.85
N SER A 35 6.08 9.83 -7.93
CA SER A 35 6.53 10.28 -9.25
C SER A 35 5.64 11.40 -9.81
N ASP A 36 6.19 12.19 -10.72
CA ASP A 36 5.46 13.13 -11.56
C ASP A 36 5.24 12.58 -12.98
N GLU A 37 5.71 11.37 -13.24
CA GLU A 37 5.61 10.66 -14.53
C GLU A 37 5.00 9.28 -14.34
N GLU A 38 4.60 8.65 -15.44
CA GLU A 38 4.12 7.28 -15.46
C GLU A 38 5.20 6.30 -14.97
N VAL A 39 4.81 5.37 -14.11
CA VAL A 39 5.66 4.35 -13.52
C VAL A 39 5.18 2.97 -13.90
N THR A 40 6.07 2.13 -14.40
CA THR A 40 5.80 0.71 -14.64
C THR A 40 6.49 -0.15 -13.58
N ILE A 41 5.70 -0.92 -12.83
CA ILE A 41 6.21 -1.91 -11.88
C ILE A 41 6.06 -3.29 -12.50
N CYS A 42 7.20 -3.96 -12.71
CA CYS A 42 7.25 -5.30 -13.30
C CYS A 42 7.25 -6.40 -12.23
N ASN A 43 6.90 -7.62 -12.65
CA ASN A 43 6.88 -8.82 -11.82
C ASN A 43 5.97 -8.66 -10.58
N VAL A 44 4.77 -8.12 -10.78
CA VAL A 44 3.75 -7.93 -9.74
C VAL A 44 2.88 -9.18 -9.67
N PRO A 45 2.76 -9.84 -8.50
CA PRO A 45 1.94 -11.04 -8.38
C PRO A 45 0.44 -10.73 -8.51
N GLU A 46 -0.31 -11.69 -9.08
CA GLU A 46 -1.78 -11.62 -9.15
C GLU A 46 -2.40 -12.11 -7.85
N ILE A 47 -2.59 -11.21 -6.91
CA ILE A 47 -3.14 -11.48 -5.58
C ILE A 47 -4.12 -10.38 -5.18
N SER A 48 -5.07 -10.71 -4.31
CA SER A 48 -6.10 -9.79 -3.82
C SER A 48 -5.55 -8.51 -3.16
N ASP A 49 -4.35 -8.58 -2.59
CA ASP A 49 -3.70 -7.41 -1.98
C ASP A 49 -3.34 -6.36 -3.05
N THR A 50 -2.79 -6.81 -4.20
CA THR A 50 -2.47 -5.90 -5.31
C THR A 50 -3.71 -5.34 -5.98
N ASP A 51 -4.80 -6.12 -6.05
CA ASP A 51 -6.08 -5.65 -6.57
C ASP A 51 -6.66 -4.55 -5.67
N THR A 52 -6.60 -4.74 -4.35
CA THR A 52 -7.05 -3.71 -3.38
C THR A 52 -6.21 -2.43 -3.46
N LEU A 53 -4.90 -2.53 -3.69
CA LEU A 53 -4.06 -1.34 -3.90
C LEU A 53 -4.45 -0.59 -5.18
N CYS A 54 -4.78 -1.30 -6.27
CA CYS A 54 -5.30 -0.68 -7.48
C CYS A 54 -6.64 0.03 -7.22
N GLU A 55 -7.56 -0.58 -6.46
CA GLU A 55 -8.81 0.08 -6.06
C GLU A 55 -8.56 1.38 -5.25
N ILE A 56 -7.52 1.41 -4.41
CA ILE A 56 -7.15 2.64 -3.69
C ILE A 56 -6.57 3.68 -4.65
N LEU A 57 -5.76 3.28 -5.62
CA LEU A 57 -5.27 4.17 -6.67
C LEU A 57 -6.42 4.80 -7.46
N ASP A 58 -7.39 3.99 -7.91
CA ASP A 58 -8.59 4.47 -8.61
C ASP A 58 -9.37 5.47 -7.73
N TYR A 59 -9.55 5.16 -6.45
CA TYR A 59 -10.20 6.07 -5.50
C TYR A 59 -9.48 7.41 -5.35
N LEU A 60 -8.14 7.39 -5.39
CA LEU A 60 -7.30 8.59 -5.36
C LEU A 60 -7.18 9.28 -6.73
N ASN A 61 -7.97 8.86 -7.72
CA ASN A 61 -7.97 9.37 -9.10
C ASN A 61 -6.65 9.17 -9.84
N VAL A 62 -5.95 8.07 -9.54
CA VAL A 62 -4.71 7.65 -10.21
C VAL A 62 -5.03 6.58 -11.24
N GLU A 63 -4.77 6.87 -12.49
CA GLU A 63 -4.92 5.88 -13.56
C GLU A 63 -3.94 4.73 -13.33
N ASN A 64 -4.46 3.50 -13.37
CA ASN A 64 -3.62 2.32 -13.30
C ASN A 64 -4.13 1.24 -14.25
N LYS A 65 -3.20 0.51 -14.85
CA LYS A 65 -3.52 -0.56 -15.80
C LYS A 65 -2.64 -1.77 -15.51
N ARG A 66 -3.28 -2.91 -15.30
CA ARG A 66 -2.56 -4.18 -15.19
C ARG A 66 -2.33 -4.77 -16.59
N ALA A 67 -1.10 -5.19 -16.86
CA ALA A 67 -0.70 -5.85 -18.09
C ALA A 67 0.15 -7.08 -17.73
N SER A 68 -0.48 -8.28 -17.76
CA SER A 68 0.17 -9.52 -17.34
C SER A 68 0.77 -9.37 -15.92
N GLU A 69 2.07 -9.57 -15.77
CA GLU A 69 2.80 -9.47 -14.50
C GLU A 69 3.29 -8.04 -14.18
N SER A 70 2.72 -7.00 -14.79
CA SER A 70 3.11 -5.61 -14.55
C SER A 70 1.91 -4.72 -14.27
N ILE A 71 2.16 -3.60 -13.60
CA ILE A 71 1.18 -2.53 -13.39
C ILE A 71 1.80 -1.22 -13.88
N VAL A 72 1.09 -0.53 -14.76
CA VAL A 72 1.41 0.84 -15.19
C VAL A 72 0.56 1.80 -14.37
N ILE A 73 1.18 2.78 -13.74
CA ILE A 73 0.56 3.74 -12.83
C ILE A 73 0.88 5.14 -13.32
N ASN A 74 -0.15 5.94 -13.60
CA ASN A 74 -0.01 7.34 -14.01
C ASN A 74 -0.58 8.24 -12.91
N PRO A 75 0.27 8.93 -12.12
CA PRO A 75 -0.17 9.74 -10.99
C PRO A 75 -0.57 11.18 -11.34
N ASN A 76 -0.65 11.56 -12.61
CA ASN A 76 -0.87 12.95 -13.03
C ASN A 76 -2.17 13.56 -12.50
N ASN A 77 -3.20 12.74 -12.29
CA ASN A 77 -4.51 13.18 -11.78
C ASN A 77 -4.72 12.85 -10.30
N LEU A 78 -3.65 12.52 -9.57
CA LEU A 78 -3.73 12.15 -8.16
C LEU A 78 -4.40 13.26 -7.33
N GLU A 79 -5.39 12.85 -6.54
CA GLU A 79 -6.06 13.69 -5.57
C GLU A 79 -5.76 13.25 -4.14
N ASN A 80 -5.44 14.21 -3.26
CA ASN A 80 -5.24 13.91 -1.84
C ASN A 80 -6.57 13.75 -1.11
N LYS A 81 -7.10 12.53 -1.09
CA LYS A 81 -8.33 12.15 -0.41
C LYS A 81 -8.04 11.38 0.88
N GLU A 82 -8.96 11.49 1.84
CA GLU A 82 -8.93 10.67 3.04
C GLU A 82 -9.14 9.19 2.69
N ILE A 83 -8.24 8.29 3.10
CA ILE A 83 -8.40 6.86 2.87
C ILE A 83 -9.35 6.29 3.93
N GLY A 84 -10.59 6.07 3.52
CA GLY A 84 -11.68 5.65 4.37
C GLY A 84 -11.55 4.23 4.93
N GLU A 85 -12.41 3.95 5.89
CA GLU A 85 -12.42 2.68 6.64
C GLU A 85 -12.61 1.45 5.76
N ASN A 86 -13.38 1.55 4.67
CA ASN A 86 -13.60 0.49 3.69
C ASN A 86 -12.31 0.02 2.99
N TYR A 87 -11.34 0.91 2.79
CA TYR A 87 -10.04 0.58 2.21
C TYR A 87 -9.03 0.16 3.28
N SER A 88 -8.92 0.93 4.36
CA SER A 88 -7.95 0.69 5.42
C SER A 88 -8.20 -0.63 6.16
N LYS A 89 -9.46 -1.06 6.30
CA LYS A 89 -9.82 -2.36 6.89
C LYS A 89 -9.65 -3.53 5.93
N LYS A 90 -9.86 -3.31 4.63
CA LYS A 90 -9.76 -4.35 3.60
C LYS A 90 -8.32 -4.82 3.40
N LEU A 91 -7.37 -3.90 3.45
CA LEU A 91 -5.94 -4.19 3.31
C LEU A 91 -5.13 -3.43 4.36
N ARG A 92 -4.50 -4.17 5.27
CA ARG A 92 -3.62 -3.56 6.26
C ARG A 92 -2.50 -2.72 5.64
N ALA A 93 -1.84 -3.23 4.58
CA ALA A 93 -0.74 -2.55 3.90
C ALA A 93 -1.14 -1.22 3.25
N SER A 94 -2.42 -0.84 3.26
CA SER A 94 -2.88 0.49 2.81
C SER A 94 -2.19 1.65 3.54
N TYR A 95 -1.63 1.42 4.75
CA TYR A 95 -0.90 2.45 5.47
C TYR A 95 0.35 2.98 4.74
N TYR A 96 0.89 2.25 3.75
CA TYR A 96 1.98 2.76 2.93
C TYR A 96 1.59 4.00 2.13
N PHE A 97 0.31 4.12 1.74
CA PHE A 97 -0.20 5.36 1.12
C PHE A 97 -0.07 6.58 2.02
N MET A 98 -0.10 6.40 3.37
CA MET A 98 0.08 7.52 4.30
C MET A 98 1.45 8.18 4.11
N GLY A 99 2.52 7.38 4.00
CA GLY A 99 3.87 7.90 3.74
C GLY A 99 3.98 8.57 2.36
N ALA A 100 3.40 7.96 1.33
CA ALA A 100 3.43 8.50 -0.01
C ALA A 100 2.64 9.82 -0.14
N LEU A 101 1.42 9.89 0.40
CA LEU A 101 0.62 11.12 0.42
C LEU A 101 1.27 12.21 1.28
N LEU A 102 1.86 11.85 2.44
CA LEU A 102 2.61 12.80 3.26
C LEU A 102 3.81 13.37 2.50
N GLY A 103 4.55 12.55 1.79
CA GLY A 103 5.67 12.98 0.95
C GLY A 103 5.25 13.95 -0.15
N LYS A 104 4.17 13.61 -0.87
CA LYS A 104 3.67 14.39 -2.02
C LYS A 104 2.95 15.67 -1.60
N TYR A 105 2.05 15.59 -0.60
CA TYR A 105 1.13 16.67 -0.24
C TYR A 105 1.38 17.29 1.15
N LYS A 106 2.37 16.79 1.89
CA LYS A 106 2.62 17.19 3.30
C LYS A 106 1.43 16.93 4.23
N LYS A 107 0.47 16.15 3.76
CA LYS A 107 -0.72 15.76 4.52
C LYS A 107 -1.25 14.42 4.08
N ALA A 108 -1.59 13.57 5.04
CA ALA A 108 -2.31 12.33 4.81
C ALA A 108 -3.35 12.13 5.91
N VAL A 109 -4.52 11.63 5.53
CA VAL A 109 -5.59 11.25 6.45
C VAL A 109 -6.02 9.83 6.13
N MET A 110 -5.97 8.95 7.13
CA MET A 110 -6.28 7.54 6.95
C MET A 110 -6.95 6.96 8.19
N TYR A 111 -8.00 6.18 8.00
CA TYR A 111 -8.59 5.39 9.09
C TYR A 111 -7.64 4.29 9.54
N PHE A 112 -7.77 3.86 10.78
CA PHE A 112 -6.91 2.80 11.33
C PHE A 112 -6.91 1.58 10.43
N PRO A 113 -5.74 1.07 10.06
CA PRO A 113 -5.66 -0.13 9.26
C PRO A 113 -6.30 -1.30 10.01
N GLY A 114 -7.05 -2.11 9.30
CA GLY A 114 -7.73 -3.28 9.86
C GLY A 114 -6.78 -4.20 10.59
N GLY A 115 -7.30 -4.87 11.61
CA GLY A 115 -6.57 -5.90 12.34
C GLY A 115 -6.32 -7.11 11.43
N CYS A 116 -5.19 -7.78 11.66
CA CYS A 116 -4.97 -9.11 11.12
C CYS A 116 -5.56 -10.12 12.11
N SER A 117 -6.16 -11.20 11.61
CA SER A 117 -6.64 -12.32 12.45
C SER A 117 -5.55 -12.97 13.32
N ILE A 118 -4.27 -12.66 13.03
CA ILE A 118 -3.10 -13.20 13.74
C ILE A 118 -2.73 -12.36 14.98
N GLY A 119 -3.30 -11.14 15.15
CA GLY A 119 -3.07 -10.29 16.33
C GLY A 119 -2.86 -8.81 16.01
N ALA A 120 -2.68 -8.02 17.08
CA ALA A 120 -2.41 -6.60 16.97
C ALA A 120 -1.02 -6.36 16.32
N ARG A 121 -1.00 -5.52 15.29
CA ARG A 121 0.23 -5.09 14.62
C ARG A 121 0.22 -3.58 14.54
N PRO A 122 0.65 -2.88 15.59
CA PRO A 122 0.66 -1.43 15.61
C PRO A 122 1.55 -0.86 14.51
N ILE A 123 1.25 0.36 14.06
CA ILE A 123 2.07 1.13 13.09
C ILE A 123 2.81 2.28 13.79
N ASP A 124 2.93 2.21 15.11
CA ASP A 124 3.55 3.23 15.95
C ASP A 124 4.97 3.61 15.53
N LEU A 125 5.76 2.65 15.06
CA LEU A 125 7.10 2.93 14.54
C LEU A 125 7.08 3.76 13.26
N HIS A 126 6.07 3.58 12.38
CA HIS A 126 5.90 4.43 11.20
C HIS A 126 5.51 5.85 11.62
N LEU A 127 4.60 5.97 12.59
CA LEU A 127 4.18 7.28 13.10
C LEU A 127 5.35 8.02 13.76
N LYS A 128 6.15 7.34 14.60
CA LYS A 128 7.40 7.90 15.16
C LYS A 128 8.39 8.31 14.06
N GLY A 129 8.50 7.54 13.00
CA GLY A 129 9.32 7.90 11.84
C GLY A 129 8.84 9.19 11.18
N PHE A 130 7.53 9.37 11.00
CA PHE A 130 6.97 10.62 10.46
C PHE A 130 7.21 11.80 11.39
N GLU A 131 7.06 11.62 12.70
CA GLU A 131 7.36 12.65 13.72
C GLU A 131 8.84 13.03 13.69
N ALA A 132 9.75 12.06 13.56
CA ALA A 132 11.18 12.32 13.43
C ALA A 132 11.52 13.13 12.17
N LEU A 133 10.78 12.91 11.08
CA LEU A 133 10.90 13.69 9.85
C LEU A 133 10.24 15.09 9.94
N GLY A 134 9.66 15.45 11.08
CA GLY A 134 9.05 16.77 11.33
C GLY A 134 7.54 16.82 11.09
N ALA A 135 6.88 15.69 10.87
CA ALA A 135 5.43 15.67 10.77
C ALA A 135 4.75 15.68 12.15
N LYS A 136 3.59 16.30 12.22
CA LYS A 136 2.67 16.20 13.37
C LYS A 136 1.71 15.05 13.13
N VAL A 137 1.62 14.13 14.07
CA VAL A 137 0.67 13.02 14.06
C VAL A 137 -0.46 13.31 15.04
N THR A 138 -1.69 13.29 14.56
CA THR A 138 -2.89 13.43 15.38
C THR A 138 -3.78 12.21 15.20
N ASN A 139 -4.36 11.74 16.30
CA ASN A 139 -5.25 10.59 16.31
C ASN A 139 -6.66 11.04 16.71
N GLU A 140 -7.61 10.98 15.78
CA GLU A 140 -8.98 11.42 16.00
C GLU A 140 -10.00 10.47 15.37
N LYS A 141 -11.03 10.08 16.14
CA LYS A 141 -12.17 9.31 15.61
C LYS A 141 -11.79 8.08 14.79
N ASN A 142 -10.85 7.27 15.27
CA ASN A 142 -10.32 6.07 14.60
C ASN A 142 -9.53 6.33 13.32
N LYS A 143 -8.98 7.53 13.15
CA LYS A 143 -8.11 7.85 12.02
C LYS A 143 -6.84 8.58 12.47
N TYR A 144 -5.79 8.40 11.68
CA TYR A 144 -4.56 9.16 11.76
C TYR A 144 -4.64 10.35 10.81
N ILE A 145 -4.24 11.52 11.31
CA ILE A 145 -3.99 12.72 10.53
C ILE A 145 -2.51 13.01 10.68
N VAL A 146 -1.78 13.00 9.58
CA VAL A 146 -0.34 13.24 9.55
C VAL A 146 -0.09 14.46 8.66
N GLU A 147 0.52 15.51 9.20
CA GLU A 147 0.71 16.79 8.54
C GLU A 147 2.12 17.32 8.79
N ALA A 148 2.71 17.97 7.80
CA ALA A 148 4.00 18.63 7.93
C ALA A 148 4.02 19.93 7.09
N GLU A 149 4.63 20.98 7.58
CA GLU A 149 4.97 22.13 6.75
C GLU A 149 6.14 21.78 5.83
N GLU A 150 7.15 21.14 6.40
CA GLU A 150 8.33 20.64 5.69
C GLU A 150 8.76 19.30 6.31
N LEU A 151 9.19 18.35 5.46
CA LEU A 151 9.80 17.11 5.90
C LEU A 151 11.33 17.27 5.85
N LYS A 152 11.99 16.95 6.97
CA LYS A 152 13.45 17.06 7.12
C LYS A 152 14.04 15.70 7.42
N GLY A 153 15.27 15.47 6.93
CA GLY A 153 16.01 14.27 7.30
C GLY A 153 16.29 14.23 8.82
N ALA A 154 16.24 13.03 9.38
CA ALA A 154 16.49 12.76 10.79
C ALA A 154 17.53 11.66 10.97
#